data_df9a04bc77f89d96af9a125418106cb9
#
_entry.id   df9a04bc77f89d96af9a125418106cb9
#
_cell.length_a   1.000
_cell.length_b   1.000
_cell.length_c   1.000
_cell.angle_alpha   90.00
_cell.angle_beta   90.00
_cell.angle_gamma   90.00
#
_symmetry.space_group_name_H-M   'P 1'
#
loop_
_entity.id
_entity.type
_entity.pdbx_description
1 polymer ?
#
loop_
_entity_poly.entity_id
_entity_poly.type
_entity_poly.pdbx_seq_one_letter_code
_entity_poly.pdbx_strand_id
1 'polypeptide(L)'
;MTAFSRRQIIQGGIAIGAGLAAMPRAFAASGAFEKAKAAKSISVGISNEKPYGYVETDGKLTGAIIEVLRATLAPYGITDVKGTIADFDALIPGVNAGRFDIIGAGMYIRPKRCAAIAFSNPLTRAGGAFAAKKGNPKNLHSLKDVAANKDAKIGTQTGTAQAEELKTAGIAADQTVLFTKDTEALAGLIAGRVDVLYFPGLELNELIVTNGSPEVERVTKFQQIQNPDGSPAYNYQALGFRKEDADLVDAINAQLATLLSSGKLLALLSPFGFTADELPEPGVTAAKVCAA
;
A
#
# COMPACT_ATOMS: atom_id res chain seq x y z
N MET A 1 -86.45 16.60 11.84
CA MET A 1 -85.57 15.44 11.51
C MET A 1 -85.00 15.67 10.11
N THR A 2 -83.92 16.36 9.98
CA THR A 2 -83.30 16.70 8.67
C THR A 2 -81.82 16.32 8.70
N ALA A 3 -81.42 15.42 7.82
CA ALA A 3 -80.08 14.94 7.65
C ALA A 3 -79.19 16.01 7.04
N PHE A 4 -78.03 16.23 7.62
CA PHE A 4 -76.99 17.08 7.04
C PHE A 4 -76.09 16.27 6.14
N SER A 5 -76.02 16.72 4.88
CA SER A 5 -75.19 16.18 3.79
C SER A 5 -73.75 16.54 4.01
N ARG A 6 -72.87 15.53 3.82
CA ARG A 6 -71.44 15.67 3.68
C ARG A 6 -71.07 16.13 2.27
N ARG A 7 -70.77 17.42 2.10
CA ARG A 7 -69.97 17.89 0.94
C ARG A 7 -69.49 19.33 1.16
N GLN A 8 -68.24 19.54 0.85
CA GLN A 8 -67.49 20.78 0.70
C GLN A 8 -66.63 21.20 1.89
N ILE A 9 -65.38 20.71 1.86
CA ILE A 9 -64.23 21.57 2.08
C ILE A 9 -63.16 21.11 1.06
N ILE A 10 -62.99 21.92 0.06
CA ILE A 10 -61.99 21.80 -0.98
C ILE A 10 -61.04 22.98 -0.80
N GLN A 11 -59.77 22.72 -1.03
CA GLN A 11 -58.69 23.60 -1.45
C GLN A 11 -57.91 24.36 -0.35
N GLY A 12 -56.65 23.93 -0.27
CA GLY A 12 -55.54 24.59 0.40
C GLY A 12 -54.33 23.70 0.42
N GLY A 13 -53.96 23.13 -0.76
CA GLY A 13 -52.73 22.35 -0.90
C GLY A 13 -51.51 23.25 -1.00
N ILE A 14 -50.75 23.42 0.08
CA ILE A 14 -49.40 23.98 0.03
C ILE A 14 -48.48 22.82 -0.31
N ALA A 15 -47.97 22.81 -1.55
CA ALA A 15 -46.90 21.92 -1.99
C ALA A 15 -45.60 22.35 -1.31
N ILE A 16 -45.23 21.72 -0.21
CA ILE A 16 -43.90 21.80 0.38
C ILE A 16 -43.04 20.81 -0.45
N GLY A 17 -42.33 21.35 -1.43
CA GLY A 17 -41.30 20.63 -2.14
C GLY A 17 -40.15 20.29 -1.16
N ALA A 18 -40.14 19.06 -0.63
CA ALA A 18 -39.03 18.53 0.13
C ALA A 18 -37.85 18.25 -0.88
N GLY A 19 -37.00 19.26 -1.05
CA GLY A 19 -35.69 19.09 -1.63
C GLY A 19 -34.89 18.18 -0.71
N LEU A 20 -34.79 16.89 -1.05
CA LEU A 20 -33.81 15.97 -0.48
C LEU A 20 -32.41 16.46 -0.93
N ALA A 21 -31.86 17.42 -0.19
CA ALA A 21 -30.43 17.68 -0.24
C ALA A 21 -29.75 16.37 0.20
N ALA A 22 -29.08 15.70 -0.75
CA ALA A 22 -28.19 14.61 -0.43
C ALA A 22 -27.08 15.17 0.45
N MET A 23 -27.24 15.09 1.76
CA MET A 23 -26.16 15.35 2.69
C MET A 23 -25.06 14.32 2.39
N PRO A 24 -23.81 14.75 2.16
CA PRO A 24 -22.71 13.81 2.11
C PRO A 24 -22.76 13.05 3.45
N ARG A 25 -22.78 11.70 3.37
CA ARG A 25 -22.59 10.87 4.56
C ARG A 25 -21.20 11.19 5.10
N ALA A 26 -21.11 12.11 6.05
CA ALA A 26 -19.97 12.21 6.93
C ALA A 26 -19.95 10.87 7.69
N PHE A 27 -18.99 10.01 7.37
CA PHE A 27 -18.67 8.88 8.24
C PHE A 27 -18.35 9.49 9.60
N ALA A 28 -19.15 9.15 10.62
CA ALA A 28 -18.82 9.57 11.99
C ALA A 28 -17.43 8.99 12.27
N ALA A 29 -16.49 9.86 12.67
CA ALA A 29 -15.15 9.41 13.04
C ALA A 29 -15.27 8.31 14.09
N SER A 30 -14.52 7.21 13.91
CA SER A 30 -14.59 6.03 14.80
C SER A 30 -14.10 6.32 16.21
N GLY A 31 -13.39 7.44 16.40
CA GLY A 31 -12.64 7.78 17.61
C GLY A 31 -11.40 6.89 17.76
N ALA A 32 -10.90 6.30 16.68
CA ALA A 32 -9.72 5.45 16.71
C ALA A 32 -8.50 6.20 17.23
N PHE A 33 -8.34 7.45 16.83
CA PHE A 33 -7.23 8.29 17.30
C PHE A 33 -7.32 8.53 18.82
N GLU A 34 -8.49 8.91 19.36
CA GLU A 34 -8.66 9.13 20.80
C GLU A 34 -8.48 7.84 21.62
N LYS A 35 -8.94 6.70 21.09
CA LYS A 35 -8.69 5.38 21.71
C LYS A 35 -7.20 5.06 21.76
N ALA A 36 -6.46 5.28 20.67
CA ALA A 36 -5.03 5.06 20.64
C ALA A 36 -4.26 5.97 21.60
N LYS A 37 -4.65 7.25 21.71
CA LYS A 37 -4.08 8.20 22.69
C LYS A 37 -4.34 7.75 24.12
N ALA A 38 -5.58 7.38 24.47
CA ALA A 38 -5.91 6.91 25.80
C ALA A 38 -5.16 5.64 26.17
N ALA A 39 -5.00 4.73 25.24
CA ALA A 39 -4.24 3.49 25.42
C ALA A 39 -2.73 3.69 25.34
N LYS A 40 -2.23 4.83 24.81
CA LYS A 40 -0.82 5.08 24.42
C LYS A 40 -0.24 4.00 23.51
N SER A 41 -1.09 3.28 22.81
CA SER A 41 -0.76 2.08 22.04
C SER A 41 -1.62 2.00 20.79
N ILE A 42 -1.05 1.42 19.72
CA ILE A 42 -1.76 1.13 18.46
C ILE A 42 -1.25 -0.18 17.88
N SER A 43 -2.11 -0.89 17.15
CA SER A 43 -1.75 -2.13 16.46
C SER A 43 -1.51 -1.90 14.97
N VAL A 44 -0.47 -2.55 14.42
CA VAL A 44 -0.10 -2.43 13.00
C VAL A 44 0.05 -3.81 12.37
N GLY A 45 -0.62 -4.03 11.24
CA GLY A 45 -0.44 -5.21 10.39
C GLY A 45 0.76 -5.04 9.47
N ILE A 46 1.62 -6.02 9.44
CA ILE A 46 2.82 -6.08 8.61
C ILE A 46 2.90 -7.41 7.87
N SER A 47 3.56 -7.43 6.69
CA SER A 47 3.84 -8.67 5.95
C SER A 47 5.18 -9.32 6.32
N ASN A 48 5.90 -8.71 7.26
CA ASN A 48 7.23 -9.14 7.73
C ASN A 48 8.29 -9.10 6.61
N GLU A 49 8.24 -8.04 5.80
CA GLU A 49 9.09 -7.83 4.62
C GLU A 49 10.01 -6.63 4.81
N LYS A 50 11.31 -6.86 4.62
CA LYS A 50 12.32 -5.79 4.60
C LYS A 50 12.24 -5.03 3.26
N PRO A 51 12.40 -3.72 3.27
CA PRO A 51 12.77 -2.85 4.40
C PRO A 51 11.55 -2.20 5.11
N TYR A 52 10.30 -2.59 4.83
CA TYR A 52 9.09 -1.84 5.17
C TYR A 52 8.66 -1.99 6.63
N GLY A 53 8.20 -3.17 7.01
CA GLY A 53 7.73 -3.49 8.36
C GLY A 53 7.99 -4.96 8.67
N TYR A 54 8.86 -5.22 9.63
CA TYR A 54 9.29 -6.57 9.96
C TYR A 54 9.69 -6.70 11.43
N VAL A 55 9.83 -7.94 11.88
CA VAL A 55 10.27 -8.28 13.23
C VAL A 55 11.68 -8.84 13.14
N GLU A 56 12.60 -8.25 13.88
CA GLU A 56 13.98 -8.73 14.01
C GLU A 56 14.03 -10.06 14.77
N THR A 57 15.18 -10.73 14.73
CA THR A 57 15.40 -12.01 15.42
C THR A 57 15.26 -11.92 16.95
N ASP A 58 15.44 -10.73 17.53
CA ASP A 58 15.24 -10.44 18.95
C ASP A 58 13.77 -10.11 19.31
N GLY A 59 12.86 -10.16 18.32
CA GLY A 59 11.45 -9.86 18.51
C GLY A 59 11.09 -8.38 18.36
N LYS A 60 12.03 -7.49 18.04
CA LYS A 60 11.79 -6.06 17.88
C LYS A 60 11.09 -5.78 16.54
N LEU A 61 9.92 -5.15 16.62
CA LEU A 61 9.25 -4.58 15.45
C LEU A 61 10.03 -3.36 14.94
N THR A 62 10.38 -3.34 13.66
CA THR A 62 11.10 -2.24 13.00
C THR A 62 10.81 -2.19 11.50
N GLY A 63 11.50 -1.33 10.77
CA GLY A 63 11.37 -1.12 9.33
C GLY A 63 11.03 0.32 9.00
N ALA A 64 11.31 0.74 7.78
CA ALA A 64 11.17 2.11 7.31
C ALA A 64 9.79 2.71 7.60
N ILE A 65 8.74 1.96 7.28
CA ILE A 65 7.35 2.40 7.47
C ILE A 65 6.99 2.45 8.97
N ILE A 66 7.52 1.52 9.75
CA ILE A 66 7.27 1.45 11.20
C ILE A 66 7.95 2.61 11.94
N GLU A 67 9.17 2.97 11.57
CA GLU A 67 9.87 4.09 12.21
C GLU A 67 9.23 5.44 11.85
N VAL A 68 8.75 5.61 10.60
CA VAL A 68 7.94 6.78 10.23
C VAL A 68 6.62 6.79 11.01
N LEU A 69 5.93 5.66 11.14
CA LEU A 69 4.71 5.56 11.94
C LEU A 69 4.95 5.97 13.40
N ARG A 70 6.01 5.47 14.04
CA ARG A 70 6.38 5.87 15.40
C ARG A 70 6.63 7.38 15.51
N ALA A 71 7.35 7.95 14.56
CA ALA A 71 7.65 9.38 14.54
C ALA A 71 6.39 10.24 14.37
N THR A 72 5.40 9.77 13.62
CA THR A 72 4.12 10.49 13.47
C THR A 72 3.21 10.35 14.68
N LEU A 73 3.32 9.30 15.47
CA LEU A 73 2.49 9.03 16.63
C LEU A 73 3.05 9.60 17.95
N ALA A 74 4.37 9.71 18.05
CA ALA A 74 5.04 10.17 19.26
C ALA A 74 4.57 11.53 19.79
N PRO A 75 4.33 12.58 18.95
CA PRO A 75 3.82 13.87 19.43
C PRO A 75 2.44 13.78 20.12
N TYR A 76 1.70 12.72 19.88
CA TYR A 76 0.39 12.47 20.49
C TYR A 76 0.46 11.57 21.74
N GLY A 77 1.67 11.18 22.16
CA GLY A 77 1.90 10.29 23.30
C GLY A 77 1.59 8.81 23.03
N ILE A 78 1.40 8.42 21.77
CA ILE A 78 1.22 7.01 21.35
C ILE A 78 2.62 6.44 21.10
N THR A 79 3.14 5.69 22.05
CA THR A 79 4.55 5.21 22.05
C THR A 79 4.68 3.71 21.86
N ASP A 80 3.60 2.96 22.12
CA ASP A 80 3.60 1.51 21.99
C ASP A 80 2.95 1.10 20.65
N VAL A 81 3.77 0.65 19.68
CA VAL A 81 3.33 0.16 18.37
C VAL A 81 3.48 -1.36 18.34
N LYS A 82 2.36 -2.06 18.29
CA LYS A 82 2.28 -3.54 18.35
C LYS A 82 2.13 -4.12 16.95
N GLY A 83 3.08 -4.95 16.51
CA GLY A 83 3.04 -5.63 15.22
C GLY A 83 2.16 -6.88 15.22
N THR A 84 1.39 -7.05 14.15
CA THR A 84 0.69 -8.29 13.83
C THR A 84 1.13 -8.73 12.45
N ILE A 85 1.73 -9.92 12.35
CA ILE A 85 2.18 -10.48 11.06
C ILE A 85 0.98 -11.12 10.35
N ALA A 86 0.82 -10.80 9.08
CA ALA A 86 -0.19 -11.39 8.19
C ALA A 86 0.37 -11.49 6.77
N ASP A 87 -0.14 -12.41 5.96
CA ASP A 87 0.18 -12.44 4.53
C ASP A 87 -0.27 -11.15 3.85
N PHE A 88 0.47 -10.69 2.84
CA PHE A 88 0.25 -9.36 2.25
C PHE A 88 -1.18 -9.16 1.73
N ASP A 89 -1.76 -10.16 1.09
CA ASP A 89 -3.14 -10.14 0.58
C ASP A 89 -4.21 -10.17 1.69
N ALA A 90 -3.84 -10.61 2.90
CA ALA A 90 -4.71 -10.61 4.07
C ALA A 90 -4.71 -9.29 4.85
N LEU A 91 -3.84 -8.31 4.52
CA LEU A 91 -3.72 -7.05 5.26
C LEU A 91 -4.99 -6.18 5.13
N ILE A 92 -5.53 -5.99 3.93
CA ILE A 92 -6.77 -5.21 3.74
C ILE A 92 -7.98 -5.87 4.43
N PRO A 93 -8.26 -7.17 4.23
CA PRO A 93 -9.27 -7.85 5.03
C PRO A 93 -9.04 -7.75 6.55
N GLY A 94 -7.77 -7.82 6.98
CA GLY A 94 -7.39 -7.76 8.39
C GLY A 94 -7.70 -6.41 9.05
N VAL A 95 -7.34 -5.29 8.42
CA VAL A 95 -7.64 -3.94 8.94
C VAL A 95 -9.14 -3.68 8.98
N ASN A 96 -9.88 -4.08 7.94
CA ASN A 96 -11.32 -3.94 7.88
C ASN A 96 -12.05 -4.81 8.93
N ALA A 97 -11.49 -5.96 9.29
CA ALA A 97 -11.98 -6.82 10.36
C ALA A 97 -11.53 -6.37 11.77
N GLY A 98 -10.76 -5.28 11.89
CA GLY A 98 -10.27 -4.77 13.18
C GLY A 98 -9.21 -5.66 13.84
N ARG A 99 -8.51 -6.51 13.09
CA ARG A 99 -7.41 -7.33 13.63
C ARG A 99 -6.20 -6.48 14.02
N PHE A 100 -6.04 -5.36 13.38
CA PHE A 100 -5.10 -4.28 13.66
C PHE A 100 -5.68 -2.96 13.16
N ASP A 101 -5.12 -1.85 13.60
CA ASP A 101 -5.64 -0.51 13.33
C ASP A 101 -5.06 0.11 12.05
N ILE A 102 -3.82 -0.23 11.72
CA ILE A 102 -3.05 0.37 10.62
C ILE A 102 -2.40 -0.75 9.81
N ILE A 103 -2.28 -0.59 8.50
CA ILE A 103 -1.40 -1.39 7.64
C ILE A 103 -0.07 -0.64 7.49
N GLY A 104 1.04 -1.28 7.92
CA GLY A 104 2.39 -0.72 7.87
C GLY A 104 3.35 -1.60 7.05
N ALA A 105 2.99 -1.91 5.80
CA ALA A 105 3.68 -2.88 4.95
C ALA A 105 4.15 -2.31 3.60
N GLY A 106 4.37 -0.98 3.49
CA GLY A 106 4.75 -0.38 2.21
C GLY A 106 3.69 -0.54 1.11
N MET A 107 2.41 -0.60 1.50
CA MET A 107 1.33 -0.88 0.57
C MET A 107 1.13 0.26 -0.42
N TYR A 108 1.09 -0.05 -1.72
CA TYR A 108 0.85 0.94 -2.76
C TYR A 108 -0.58 1.45 -2.75
N ILE A 109 -0.73 2.77 -2.88
CA ILE A 109 -2.00 3.43 -3.14
C ILE A 109 -2.44 3.05 -4.56
N ARG A 110 -3.60 2.40 -4.69
CA ARG A 110 -4.21 2.01 -5.97
C ARG A 110 -5.71 2.27 -5.91
N PRO A 111 -6.38 2.72 -7.00
CA PRO A 111 -7.83 3.01 -6.99
C PRO A 111 -8.68 1.88 -6.41
N LYS A 112 -8.39 0.63 -6.77
CA LYS A 112 -9.08 -0.56 -6.25
C LYS A 112 -8.93 -0.69 -4.72
N ARG A 113 -7.74 -0.42 -4.17
CA ARG A 113 -7.49 -0.45 -2.72
C ARG A 113 -8.14 0.75 -2.04
N CYS A 114 -8.13 1.93 -2.66
CA CYS A 114 -8.83 3.12 -2.16
C CYS A 114 -10.34 2.91 -2.05
N ALA A 115 -10.92 2.05 -2.89
CA ALA A 115 -12.33 1.66 -2.75
C ALA A 115 -12.58 0.87 -1.45
N ALA A 116 -11.59 0.14 -0.93
CA ALA A 116 -11.72 -0.76 0.23
C ALA A 116 -11.24 -0.14 1.55
N ILE A 117 -10.21 0.70 1.53
CA ILE A 117 -9.56 1.30 2.71
C ILE A 117 -9.22 2.77 2.47
N ALA A 118 -8.90 3.51 3.54
CA ALA A 118 -8.29 4.83 3.47
C ALA A 118 -6.76 4.71 3.50
N PHE A 119 -6.08 5.72 2.96
CA PHE A 119 -4.62 5.82 2.98
C PHE A 119 -4.16 7.13 3.59
N SER A 120 -3.00 7.12 4.27
CA SER A 120 -2.25 8.34 4.53
C SER A 120 -1.74 8.95 3.22
N ASN A 121 -1.26 10.18 3.25
CA ASN A 121 -0.43 10.70 2.17
C ASN A 121 0.80 9.80 1.99
N PRO A 122 1.38 9.76 0.77
CA PRO A 122 2.54 8.93 0.49
C PRO A 122 3.73 9.19 1.43
N LEU A 123 4.35 8.11 1.90
CA LEU A 123 5.61 8.15 2.63
C LEU A 123 6.80 8.03 1.68
N THR A 124 6.65 7.16 0.69
CA THR A 124 7.68 6.84 -0.29
C THR A 124 7.06 6.55 -1.64
N ARG A 125 7.91 6.46 -2.67
CA ARG A 125 7.58 5.91 -3.98
C ARG A 125 8.57 4.81 -4.34
N ALA A 126 8.18 3.87 -5.19
CA ALA A 126 9.05 2.82 -5.65
C ALA A 126 8.77 2.44 -7.11
N GLY A 127 9.81 2.13 -7.84
CA GLY A 127 9.76 1.44 -9.13
C GLY A 127 9.94 -0.07 -8.96
N GLY A 128 9.60 -0.82 -9.99
CA GLY A 128 9.83 -2.26 -10.05
C GLY A 128 11.30 -2.61 -10.32
N ALA A 129 11.64 -3.88 -10.07
CA ALA A 129 12.94 -4.43 -10.43
C ALA A 129 12.83 -5.93 -10.69
N PHE A 130 13.78 -6.46 -11.48
CA PHE A 130 13.95 -7.89 -11.67
C PHE A 130 15.13 -8.45 -10.89
N ALA A 131 14.96 -9.65 -10.36
CA ALA A 131 16.06 -10.57 -10.04
C ALA A 131 16.02 -11.77 -10.96
N ALA A 132 17.19 -12.28 -11.31
CA ALA A 132 17.37 -13.46 -12.15
C ALA A 132 18.50 -14.33 -11.60
N LYS A 133 18.63 -15.54 -12.13
CA LYS A 133 19.87 -16.29 -11.96
C LYS A 133 21.02 -15.51 -12.59
N LYS A 134 22.22 -15.67 -12.03
CA LYS A 134 23.43 -14.95 -12.45
C LYS A 134 23.63 -15.00 -13.96
N GLY A 135 23.92 -13.84 -14.55
CA GLY A 135 24.06 -13.65 -15.98
C GLY A 135 22.74 -13.48 -16.72
N ASN A 136 21.58 -13.49 -16.04
CA ASN A 136 20.26 -13.34 -16.65
C ASN A 136 20.10 -14.20 -17.93
N PRO A 137 20.07 -15.54 -17.84
CA PRO A 137 20.23 -16.45 -18.98
C PRO A 137 19.24 -16.24 -20.12
N LYS A 138 18.03 -15.72 -19.81
CA LYS A 138 17.02 -15.41 -20.82
C LYS A 138 17.04 -13.96 -21.30
N ASN A 139 18.00 -13.16 -20.84
CA ASN A 139 18.19 -11.75 -21.22
C ASN A 139 16.90 -10.91 -21.05
N LEU A 140 16.22 -11.06 -19.91
CA LEU A 140 14.95 -10.39 -19.61
C LEU A 140 15.20 -9.09 -18.83
N HIS A 141 14.88 -7.94 -19.43
CA HIS A 141 15.12 -6.62 -18.85
C HIS A 141 13.84 -5.79 -18.67
N SER A 142 12.69 -6.30 -19.11
CA SER A 142 11.39 -5.61 -19.03
C SER A 142 10.26 -6.62 -18.96
N LEU A 143 9.08 -6.14 -18.54
CA LEU A 143 7.85 -6.93 -18.64
C LEU A 143 7.50 -7.29 -20.10
N LYS A 144 7.89 -6.43 -21.06
CA LYS A 144 7.71 -6.69 -22.49
C LYS A 144 8.54 -7.88 -22.96
N ASP A 145 9.79 -8.02 -22.47
CA ASP A 145 10.64 -9.17 -22.82
C ASP A 145 10.02 -10.47 -22.31
N VAL A 146 9.47 -10.46 -21.09
CA VAL A 146 8.77 -11.64 -20.53
C VAL A 146 7.52 -11.97 -21.36
N ALA A 147 6.71 -10.98 -21.72
CA ALA A 147 5.50 -11.19 -22.52
C ALA A 147 5.82 -11.72 -23.92
N ALA A 148 6.95 -11.31 -24.51
CA ALA A 148 7.41 -11.75 -25.83
C ALA A 148 8.00 -13.15 -25.81
N ASN A 149 8.70 -13.55 -24.75
CA ASN A 149 9.30 -14.87 -24.59
C ASN A 149 8.33 -15.85 -23.92
N LYS A 150 7.62 -16.64 -24.70
CA LYS A 150 6.57 -17.55 -24.19
C LYS A 150 7.08 -18.65 -23.26
N ASP A 151 8.36 -18.96 -23.30
CA ASP A 151 8.99 -19.94 -22.40
C ASP A 151 9.48 -19.32 -21.09
N ALA A 152 9.41 -17.98 -20.97
CA ALA A 152 9.82 -17.29 -19.74
C ALA A 152 8.73 -17.40 -18.66
N LYS A 153 9.17 -17.68 -17.43
CA LYS A 153 8.33 -17.66 -16.21
C LYS A 153 8.74 -16.51 -15.31
N ILE A 154 7.77 -15.79 -14.81
CA ILE A 154 7.97 -14.67 -13.88
C ILE A 154 7.27 -14.92 -12.57
N GLY A 155 7.95 -14.64 -11.46
CA GLY A 155 7.43 -14.78 -10.11
C GLY A 155 7.22 -13.43 -9.45
N THR A 156 6.14 -13.31 -8.67
CA THR A 156 5.89 -12.19 -7.77
C THR A 156 4.98 -12.65 -6.62
N GLN A 157 4.70 -11.75 -5.68
CA GLN A 157 3.84 -12.09 -4.55
C GLN A 157 2.37 -11.84 -4.87
N THR A 158 1.50 -12.71 -4.34
CA THR A 158 0.05 -12.59 -4.47
C THR A 158 -0.48 -11.33 -3.78
N GLY A 159 -1.55 -10.72 -4.32
CA GLY A 159 -2.16 -9.52 -3.75
C GLY A 159 -1.38 -8.21 -3.97
N THR A 160 -0.17 -8.27 -4.56
CA THR A 160 0.66 -7.09 -4.82
C THR A 160 0.24 -6.35 -6.10
N ALA A 161 0.69 -5.09 -6.23
CA ALA A 161 0.52 -4.32 -7.46
C ALA A 161 1.29 -4.96 -8.63
N GLN A 162 2.45 -5.56 -8.35
CA GLN A 162 3.24 -6.27 -9.33
C GLN A 162 2.45 -7.40 -10.00
N ALA A 163 1.67 -8.16 -9.23
CA ALA A 163 0.81 -9.20 -9.80
C ALA A 163 -0.28 -8.62 -10.74
N GLU A 164 -0.77 -7.40 -10.48
CA GLU A 164 -1.69 -6.69 -11.37
C GLU A 164 -0.96 -6.15 -12.62
N GLU A 165 0.26 -5.63 -12.45
CA GLU A 165 1.10 -5.12 -13.53
C GLU A 165 1.50 -6.19 -14.53
N LEU A 166 1.75 -7.44 -14.10
CA LEU A 166 1.99 -8.56 -15.00
C LEU A 166 0.81 -8.78 -15.96
N LYS A 167 -0.42 -8.74 -15.43
CA LYS A 167 -1.64 -8.89 -16.25
C LYS A 167 -1.80 -7.73 -17.24
N THR A 168 -1.57 -6.50 -16.78
CA THR A 168 -1.66 -5.29 -17.61
C THR A 168 -0.60 -5.30 -18.72
N ALA A 169 0.58 -5.85 -18.44
CA ALA A 169 1.65 -6.02 -19.42
C ALA A 169 1.38 -7.15 -20.45
N GLY A 170 0.26 -7.87 -20.33
CA GLY A 170 -0.11 -8.95 -21.26
C GLY A 170 0.69 -10.24 -21.04
N ILE A 171 1.28 -10.43 -19.88
CA ILE A 171 1.96 -11.67 -19.50
C ILE A 171 0.89 -12.74 -19.22
N ALA A 172 1.03 -13.88 -19.88
CA ALA A 172 0.04 -14.95 -19.79
C ALA A 172 0.01 -15.59 -18.39
N ALA A 173 -1.13 -16.12 -18.01
CA ALA A 173 -1.31 -16.74 -16.69
C ALA A 173 -0.38 -17.94 -16.45
N ASP A 174 -0.11 -18.70 -17.49
CA ASP A 174 0.83 -19.85 -17.45
C ASP A 174 2.31 -19.42 -17.35
N GLN A 175 2.65 -18.18 -17.70
CA GLN A 175 3.96 -17.57 -17.49
C GLN A 175 4.13 -17.03 -16.06
N THR A 176 3.03 -16.79 -15.33
CA THR A 176 3.03 -16.12 -14.02
C THR A 176 2.94 -17.13 -12.88
N VAL A 177 3.86 -17.02 -11.94
CA VAL A 177 3.85 -17.81 -10.70
C VAL A 177 3.67 -16.84 -9.52
N LEU A 178 2.59 -17.00 -8.78
CA LEU A 178 2.30 -16.21 -7.58
C LEU A 178 2.74 -16.99 -6.33
N PHE A 179 3.48 -16.33 -5.47
CA PHE A 179 3.96 -16.85 -4.20
C PHE A 179 3.25 -16.13 -3.03
N THR A 180 3.10 -16.79 -1.91
CA THR A 180 2.52 -16.18 -0.71
C THR A 180 3.51 -15.21 -0.06
N LYS A 181 4.81 -15.54 -0.12
CA LYS A 181 5.90 -14.75 0.49
C LYS A 181 7.00 -14.46 -0.53
N ASP A 182 7.70 -13.34 -0.31
CA ASP A 182 8.88 -12.94 -1.05
C ASP A 182 10.03 -13.98 -0.97
N THR A 183 10.26 -14.54 0.22
CA THR A 183 11.26 -15.59 0.44
C THR A 183 10.94 -16.89 -0.30
N GLU A 184 9.66 -17.24 -0.44
CA GLU A 184 9.22 -18.38 -1.26
C GLU A 184 9.45 -18.10 -2.76
N ALA A 185 9.25 -16.85 -3.19
CA ALA A 185 9.53 -16.42 -4.55
C ALA A 185 11.03 -16.55 -4.87
N LEU A 186 11.90 -16.09 -3.96
CA LEU A 186 13.35 -16.25 -4.10
C LEU A 186 13.77 -17.72 -4.16
N ALA A 187 13.23 -18.56 -3.29
CA ALA A 187 13.46 -19.99 -3.33
C ALA A 187 13.00 -20.61 -4.67
N GLY A 188 11.88 -20.13 -5.20
CA GLY A 188 11.36 -20.52 -6.52
C GLY A 188 12.30 -20.16 -7.67
N LEU A 189 12.93 -18.97 -7.62
CA LEU A 189 13.93 -18.54 -8.60
C LEU A 189 15.20 -19.42 -8.51
N ILE A 190 15.71 -19.65 -7.31
CA ILE A 190 16.88 -20.50 -7.06
C ILE A 190 16.62 -21.92 -7.59
N ALA A 191 15.45 -22.48 -7.33
CA ALA A 191 15.04 -23.80 -7.81
C ALA A 191 14.71 -23.85 -9.31
N GLY A 192 14.68 -22.71 -10.03
CA GLY A 192 14.36 -22.66 -11.46
C GLY A 192 12.86 -22.83 -11.77
N ARG A 193 11.97 -22.61 -10.81
CA ARG A 193 10.52 -22.57 -11.04
C ARG A 193 10.09 -21.34 -11.83
N VAL A 194 10.86 -20.26 -11.71
CA VAL A 194 10.73 -19.01 -12.47
C VAL A 194 12.11 -18.57 -12.97
N ASP A 195 12.12 -17.77 -14.01
CA ASP A 195 13.33 -17.24 -14.63
C ASP A 195 13.70 -15.87 -14.06
N VAL A 196 12.70 -15.09 -13.72
CA VAL A 196 12.85 -13.77 -13.07
C VAL A 196 11.81 -13.58 -11.96
N LEU A 197 12.18 -12.75 -10.97
CA LEU A 197 11.26 -12.20 -9.98
C LEU A 197 10.99 -10.73 -10.31
N TYR A 198 9.78 -10.26 -9.99
CA TYR A 198 9.37 -8.86 -10.13
C TYR A 198 8.84 -8.34 -8.81
N PHE A 199 9.57 -7.40 -8.19
CA PHE A 199 9.28 -6.80 -6.89
C PHE A 199 9.65 -5.31 -6.87
N PRO A 200 9.24 -4.54 -5.85
CA PRO A 200 9.79 -3.21 -5.58
C PRO A 200 11.33 -3.26 -5.45
N GLY A 201 12.00 -2.23 -5.98
CA GLY A 201 13.46 -2.28 -6.11
C GLY A 201 14.22 -2.45 -4.81
N LEU A 202 13.85 -1.74 -3.74
CA LEU A 202 14.52 -1.85 -2.43
C LEU A 202 14.23 -3.17 -1.75
N GLU A 203 12.98 -3.64 -1.79
CA GLU A 203 12.59 -4.94 -1.25
C GLU A 203 13.39 -6.07 -1.89
N LEU A 204 13.50 -6.05 -3.23
CA LEU A 204 14.26 -7.05 -3.96
C LEU A 204 15.74 -7.04 -3.61
N ASN A 205 16.33 -5.85 -3.39
CA ASN A 205 17.70 -5.73 -2.93
C ASN A 205 17.89 -6.36 -1.55
N GLU A 206 17.01 -6.02 -0.59
CA GLU A 206 17.05 -6.56 0.77
C GLU A 206 16.85 -8.07 0.77
N LEU A 207 15.92 -8.57 -0.05
CA LEU A 207 15.65 -9.99 -0.19
C LEU A 207 16.89 -10.74 -0.67
N ILE A 208 17.59 -10.23 -1.71
CA ILE A 208 18.81 -10.83 -2.24
C ILE A 208 19.94 -10.75 -1.21
N VAL A 209 20.14 -9.63 -0.53
CA VAL A 209 21.23 -9.44 0.44
C VAL A 209 21.00 -10.32 1.67
N THR A 210 19.77 -10.40 2.17
CA THR A 210 19.46 -11.10 3.42
C THR A 210 19.36 -12.62 3.25
N ASN A 211 18.81 -13.07 2.12
CA ASN A 211 18.49 -14.49 1.89
C ASN A 211 19.15 -15.02 0.60
N GLY A 212 20.00 -14.20 -0.02
CA GLY A 212 20.48 -14.45 -1.36
C GLY A 212 21.43 -15.64 -1.44
N SER A 213 21.35 -16.30 -2.57
CA SER A 213 22.34 -17.22 -3.09
C SER A 213 23.30 -16.46 -4.01
N PRO A 214 24.59 -16.82 -4.06
CA PRO A 214 25.52 -16.25 -5.06
C PRO A 214 25.09 -16.52 -6.51
N GLU A 215 24.08 -17.37 -6.70
CA GLU A 215 23.50 -17.71 -8.00
C GLU A 215 22.43 -16.72 -8.47
N VAL A 216 21.97 -15.79 -7.61
CA VAL A 216 20.94 -14.81 -7.92
C VAL A 216 21.53 -13.42 -7.90
N GLU A 217 21.12 -12.61 -8.86
CA GLU A 217 21.49 -11.19 -8.93
C GLU A 217 20.31 -10.31 -9.33
N ARG A 218 20.41 -9.03 -8.98
CA ARG A 218 19.51 -8.03 -9.53
C ARG A 218 19.84 -7.80 -11.00
N VAL A 219 18.82 -7.81 -11.85
CA VAL A 219 18.97 -7.51 -13.26
C VAL A 219 19.34 -6.04 -13.43
N THR A 220 20.52 -5.79 -13.97
CA THR A 220 20.95 -4.45 -14.36
C THR A 220 20.21 -4.02 -15.65
N LYS A 221 20.06 -2.69 -15.84
CA LYS A 221 19.37 -2.13 -17.01
C LYS A 221 17.89 -2.53 -17.12
N PHE A 222 17.23 -2.80 -15.98
CA PHE A 222 15.81 -3.02 -15.97
C PHE A 222 15.07 -1.79 -16.51
N GLN A 223 14.16 -2.02 -17.47
CA GLN A 223 13.33 -0.97 -18.06
C GLN A 223 12.03 -0.84 -17.27
N GLN A 224 11.89 0.28 -16.56
CA GLN A 224 10.69 0.61 -15.81
C GLN A 224 9.46 0.70 -16.73
N ILE A 225 8.28 0.41 -16.16
CA ILE A 225 7.01 0.80 -16.77
C ILE A 225 7.06 2.31 -16.96
N GLN A 226 6.58 2.80 -18.09
CA GLN A 226 6.59 4.23 -18.43
C GLN A 226 5.18 4.79 -18.40
N ASN A 227 5.07 6.03 -17.95
CA ASN A 227 3.90 6.87 -18.13
C ASN A 227 3.73 7.24 -19.61
N PRO A 228 2.55 7.76 -20.03
CA PRO A 228 2.33 8.20 -21.41
C PRO A 228 3.31 9.28 -21.91
N ASP A 229 3.91 10.06 -21.01
CA ASP A 229 4.92 11.07 -21.30
C ASP A 229 6.35 10.52 -21.40
N GLY A 230 6.53 9.20 -21.24
CA GLY A 230 7.81 8.52 -21.29
C GLY A 230 8.60 8.54 -19.97
N SER A 231 8.12 9.21 -18.94
CA SER A 231 8.74 9.18 -17.62
C SER A 231 8.54 7.81 -16.94
N PRO A 232 9.47 7.37 -16.05
CA PRO A 232 9.27 6.15 -15.27
C PRO A 232 8.00 6.24 -14.42
N ALA A 233 7.20 5.18 -14.46
CA ALA A 233 6.04 5.06 -13.58
C ALA A 233 6.47 4.57 -12.20
N TYR A 234 6.16 5.35 -11.17
CA TYR A 234 6.37 5.00 -9.78
C TYR A 234 5.05 4.72 -9.07
N ASN A 235 5.10 3.84 -8.10
CA ASN A 235 3.99 3.55 -7.20
C ASN A 235 4.25 4.20 -5.85
N TYR A 236 3.23 4.83 -5.27
CA TYR A 236 3.31 5.51 -3.97
C TYR A 236 2.91 4.58 -2.84
N GLN A 237 3.77 4.47 -1.82
CA GLN A 237 3.57 3.65 -0.63
C GLN A 237 3.03 4.50 0.51
N ALA A 238 2.05 3.98 1.24
CA ALA A 238 1.41 4.67 2.33
C ALA A 238 0.96 3.72 3.44
N LEU A 239 0.56 4.28 4.58
CA LEU A 239 -0.15 3.58 5.63
C LEU A 239 -1.60 3.38 5.20
N GLY A 240 -2.17 2.21 5.52
CA GLY A 240 -3.58 1.89 5.22
C GLY A 240 -4.43 1.85 6.49
N PHE A 241 -5.71 2.26 6.40
CA PHE A 241 -6.63 2.41 7.52
C PHE A 241 -8.04 1.97 7.13
N ARG A 242 -8.90 1.67 8.11
CA ARG A 242 -10.34 1.63 7.85
C ARG A 242 -10.84 2.99 7.37
N LYS A 243 -11.89 3.01 6.56
CA LYS A 243 -12.44 4.27 6.02
C LYS A 243 -13.05 5.18 7.10
N GLU A 244 -13.53 4.59 8.17
CA GLU A 244 -14.09 5.31 9.31
C GLU A 244 -13.05 5.95 10.25
N ASP A 245 -11.75 5.61 10.10
CA ASP A 245 -10.65 6.11 10.93
C ASP A 245 -10.04 7.41 10.40
N ALA A 246 -10.86 8.30 9.82
CA ALA A 246 -10.40 9.54 9.20
C ALA A 246 -9.66 10.47 10.19
N ASP A 247 -10.05 10.48 11.45
CA ASP A 247 -9.39 11.23 12.53
C ASP A 247 -7.93 10.81 12.72
N LEU A 248 -7.65 9.51 12.65
CA LEU A 248 -6.31 8.96 12.76
C LEU A 248 -5.48 9.26 11.49
N VAL A 249 -6.09 9.16 10.30
CA VAL A 249 -5.45 9.51 9.02
C VAL A 249 -5.03 10.97 9.01
N ASP A 250 -5.91 11.89 9.45
CA ASP A 250 -5.64 13.33 9.47
C ASP A 250 -4.53 13.67 10.47
N ALA A 251 -4.53 13.07 11.66
CA ALA A 251 -3.47 13.25 12.65
C ALA A 251 -2.10 12.80 12.12
N ILE A 252 -2.04 11.63 11.47
CA ILE A 252 -0.81 11.12 10.86
C ILE A 252 -0.36 12.02 9.70
N ASN A 253 -1.27 12.44 8.82
CA ASN A 253 -0.94 13.32 7.68
C ASN A 253 -0.37 14.67 8.13
N ALA A 254 -0.88 15.25 9.22
CA ALA A 254 -0.35 16.49 9.79
C ALA A 254 1.13 16.33 10.21
N GLN A 255 1.49 15.21 10.82
CA GLN A 255 2.87 14.92 11.21
C GLN A 255 3.75 14.54 10.00
N LEU A 256 3.23 13.80 9.03
CA LEU A 256 3.95 13.52 7.78
C LEU A 256 4.34 14.79 7.04
N ALA A 257 3.45 15.77 6.95
CA ALA A 257 3.76 17.07 6.35
C ALA A 257 4.93 17.76 7.08
N THR A 258 4.96 17.69 8.41
CA THR A 258 6.06 18.23 9.23
C THR A 258 7.37 17.46 9.01
N LEU A 259 7.33 16.14 8.97
CA LEU A 259 8.51 15.31 8.70
C LEU A 259 9.08 15.57 7.31
N LEU A 260 8.22 15.72 6.30
CA LEU A 260 8.64 15.99 4.92
C LEU A 260 9.27 17.39 4.80
N SER A 261 8.61 18.44 5.30
CA SER A 261 9.09 19.82 5.21
C SER A 261 10.37 20.09 5.98
N SER A 262 10.62 19.34 7.07
CA SER A 262 11.84 19.44 7.87
C SER A 262 12.98 18.56 7.40
N GLY A 263 12.81 17.75 6.35
CA GLY A 263 13.79 16.75 5.89
C GLY A 263 13.93 15.52 6.79
N LYS A 264 13.20 15.45 7.89
CA LYS A 264 13.27 14.34 8.85
C LYS A 264 12.72 13.04 8.28
N LEU A 265 11.81 13.11 7.31
CA LEU A 265 11.29 11.89 6.66
C LEU A 265 12.43 11.09 6.03
N LEU A 266 13.31 11.73 5.24
CA LEU A 266 14.47 11.06 4.64
C LEU A 266 15.41 10.50 5.71
N ALA A 267 15.66 11.24 6.79
CA ALA A 267 16.52 10.78 7.87
C ALA A 267 15.99 9.50 8.56
N LEU A 268 14.67 9.33 8.66
CA LEU A 268 14.05 8.12 9.18
C LEU A 268 14.12 6.95 8.19
N LEU A 269 14.08 7.23 6.90
CA LEU A 269 14.05 6.22 5.84
C LEU A 269 15.45 5.74 5.42
N SER A 270 16.47 6.62 5.49
CA SER A 270 17.83 6.33 5.01
C SER A 270 18.50 5.11 5.66
N PRO A 271 18.32 4.81 6.97
CA PRO A 271 18.88 3.59 7.56
C PRO A 271 18.37 2.29 6.91
N PHE A 272 17.28 2.37 6.17
CA PHE A 272 16.65 1.26 5.47
C PHE A 272 16.91 1.28 3.95
N GLY A 273 17.93 2.02 3.51
CA GLY A 273 18.35 2.05 2.11
C GLY A 273 17.59 3.04 1.21
N PHE A 274 16.65 3.81 1.75
CA PHE A 274 15.96 4.84 0.98
C PHE A 274 16.84 6.07 0.77
N THR A 275 16.70 6.69 -0.39
CA THR A 275 17.36 7.93 -0.79
C THR A 275 16.32 9.02 -1.10
N ALA A 276 16.77 10.18 -1.55
CA ALA A 276 15.87 11.24 -1.99
C ALA A 276 15.02 10.83 -3.21
N ASP A 277 15.48 9.86 -3.99
CA ASP A 277 14.77 9.38 -5.19
C ASP A 277 13.49 8.61 -4.84
N GLU A 278 13.43 8.02 -3.66
CA GLU A 278 12.24 7.32 -3.17
C GLU A 278 11.29 8.23 -2.38
N LEU A 279 11.59 9.51 -2.20
CA LEU A 279 10.62 10.44 -1.62
C LEU A 279 9.50 10.75 -2.63
N PRO A 280 8.26 10.96 -2.14
CA PRO A 280 7.18 11.41 -3.00
C PRO A 280 7.45 12.83 -3.49
N GLU A 281 6.98 13.15 -4.72
CA GLU A 281 7.08 14.50 -5.26
C GLU A 281 6.22 15.47 -4.44
N PRO A 282 6.63 16.76 -4.37
CA PRO A 282 5.85 17.76 -3.67
C PRO A 282 4.39 17.85 -4.14
N GLY A 283 3.47 17.87 -3.19
CA GLY A 283 2.04 18.03 -3.48
C GLY A 283 1.32 16.77 -3.95
N VAL A 284 1.96 15.61 -3.96
CA VAL A 284 1.29 14.31 -4.15
C VAL A 284 0.55 13.96 -2.86
N THR A 285 -0.73 13.59 -3.00
CA THR A 285 -1.60 13.18 -1.87
C THR A 285 -2.29 11.86 -2.20
N ALA A 286 -2.72 11.16 -1.16
CA ALA A 286 -3.52 9.93 -1.34
C ALA A 286 -4.75 10.18 -2.21
N ALA A 287 -5.44 11.30 -2.02
CA ALA A 287 -6.63 11.65 -2.81
C ALA A 287 -6.33 11.76 -4.30
N LYS A 288 -5.21 12.40 -4.68
CA LYS A 288 -4.79 12.50 -6.09
C LYS A 288 -4.44 11.14 -6.67
N VAL A 289 -3.69 10.31 -5.93
CA VAL A 289 -3.29 8.98 -6.40
C VAL A 289 -4.47 8.02 -6.48
N CYS A 290 -5.43 8.12 -5.57
CA CYS A 290 -6.66 7.31 -5.62
C CYS A 290 -7.57 7.66 -6.80
N ALA A 291 -7.49 8.89 -7.32
CA ALA A 291 -8.31 9.38 -8.44
C ALA A 291 -7.66 9.13 -9.82
N ALA A 292 -6.39 8.79 -9.87
CA ALA A 292 -5.65 8.47 -11.10
C ALA A 292 -5.92 7.02 -11.51
#